data_3597c5f873532c128a655249f1927ab4
#
_entry.id   3597c5f873532c128a655249f1927ab4
#
_cell.length_a   1.000
_cell.length_b   1.000
_cell.length_c   1.000
_cell.angle_alpha   90.00
_cell.angle_beta   90.00
_cell.angle_gamma   90.00
#
_symmetry.space_group_name_H-M   'P 1'
#
loop_
_entity.id
_entity.type
_entity.pdbx_description
1 polymer ?
#
loop_
_entity_poly.entity_id
_entity_poly.type
_entity_poly.pdbx_seq_one_letter_code
_entity_poly.pdbx_strand_id
1 'polypeptide(L)'
;MSQTSFTIQQAAVIGAGTMGRGIVMCLANAGVTVQWVDNNPQMLEQALATVADTYAHNVRQGRIDQVEADARIARVSAAADYAAIRNVDLVIEAVYESLELKQEIFRALDRQLKPQAILASNTSALDIDAIAAVTARPQQDRKSVV
;
A
#
# COMPACT_ATOMS: atom_id res chain seq x y z
N MET A 1 -29.60 14.59 -4.69
CA MET A 1 -28.98 13.44 -4.02
C MET A 1 -27.49 13.63 -3.95
N SER A 2 -26.97 13.72 -2.75
CA SER A 2 -25.55 13.78 -2.57
C SER A 2 -24.94 12.39 -2.85
N GLN A 3 -24.11 12.31 -3.86
CA GLN A 3 -23.26 11.14 -4.04
C GLN A 3 -22.15 11.22 -2.98
N THR A 4 -22.16 10.27 -2.07
CA THR A 4 -21.02 10.10 -1.16
C THR A 4 -19.89 9.53 -1.98
N SER A 5 -18.98 10.40 -2.43
CA SER A 5 -17.74 9.93 -3.05
C SER A 5 -16.84 9.36 -1.95
N PHE A 6 -16.45 8.10 -2.12
CA PHE A 6 -15.47 7.47 -1.24
C PHE A 6 -14.09 8.06 -1.60
N THR A 7 -13.48 8.79 -0.66
CA THR A 7 -12.17 9.38 -0.85
C THR A 7 -11.13 8.58 -0.07
N ILE A 8 -10.09 8.14 -0.75
CA ILE A 8 -8.97 7.47 -0.12
C ILE A 8 -7.99 8.53 0.37
N GLN A 9 -7.87 8.65 1.69
CA GLN A 9 -6.96 9.58 2.33
C GLN A 9 -5.75 8.87 2.95
N GLN A 10 -5.96 7.63 3.42
CA GLN A 10 -4.94 6.82 4.05
C GLN A 10 -4.92 5.45 3.41
N ALA A 11 -3.74 5.00 3.05
CA ALA A 11 -3.53 3.68 2.48
C ALA A 11 -2.39 2.97 3.19
N ALA A 12 -2.36 1.65 3.05
CA ALA A 12 -1.23 0.83 3.46
C ALA A 12 -0.77 -0.03 2.29
N VAL A 13 0.51 -0.29 2.24
CA VAL A 13 1.11 -1.20 1.27
C VAL A 13 1.82 -2.30 2.03
N ILE A 14 1.54 -3.54 1.66
CA ILE A 14 2.16 -4.73 2.24
C ILE A 14 3.20 -5.25 1.25
N GLY A 15 4.45 -5.24 1.66
CA GLY A 15 5.57 -5.69 0.82
C GLY A 15 6.51 -4.55 0.43
N ALA A 16 7.79 -4.72 0.73
CA ALA A 16 8.83 -3.71 0.53
C ALA A 16 9.76 -4.03 -0.64
N GLY A 17 9.29 -4.81 -1.61
CA GLY A 17 10.00 -5.07 -2.85
C GLY A 17 9.82 -3.95 -3.87
N THR A 18 10.29 -4.21 -5.10
CA THR A 18 10.26 -3.22 -6.18
C THR A 18 8.83 -2.75 -6.51
N MET A 19 7.88 -3.69 -6.57
CA MET A 19 6.48 -3.35 -6.87
C MET A 19 5.85 -2.53 -5.75
N GLY A 20 6.04 -2.94 -4.50
CA GLY A 20 5.54 -2.21 -3.34
C GLY A 20 6.08 -0.79 -3.30
N ARG A 21 7.37 -0.62 -3.58
CA ARG A 21 8.01 0.70 -3.64
C ARG A 21 7.38 1.61 -4.69
N GLY A 22 7.14 1.08 -5.89
CA GLY A 22 6.48 1.83 -6.95
C GLY A 22 5.07 2.27 -6.56
N ILE A 23 4.30 1.39 -5.94
CA ILE A 23 2.94 1.67 -5.47
C ILE A 23 2.96 2.76 -4.39
N VAL A 24 3.86 2.64 -3.42
CA VAL A 24 4.03 3.64 -2.35
C VAL A 24 4.29 5.02 -2.92
N MET A 25 5.21 5.13 -3.89
CA MET A 25 5.52 6.41 -4.52
C MET A 25 4.35 6.97 -5.31
N CYS A 26 3.60 6.13 -6.04
CA CYS A 26 2.40 6.56 -6.76
C CYS A 26 1.35 7.15 -5.79
N LEU A 27 1.12 6.49 -4.66
CA LEU A 27 0.18 6.97 -3.66
C LEU A 27 0.64 8.28 -3.03
N ALA A 28 1.91 8.37 -2.66
CA ALA A 28 2.48 9.59 -2.08
C ALA A 28 2.40 10.76 -3.06
N ASN A 29 2.65 10.52 -4.34
CA ASN A 29 2.55 11.52 -5.40
C ASN A 29 1.10 12.02 -5.56
N ALA A 30 0.12 11.15 -5.30
CA ALA A 30 -1.30 11.50 -5.39
C ALA A 30 -1.84 12.20 -4.13
N GLY A 31 -1.00 12.42 -3.12
CA GLY A 31 -1.40 13.10 -1.89
C GLY A 31 -1.95 12.18 -0.81
N VAL A 32 -1.81 10.87 -0.97
CA VAL A 32 -2.28 9.88 -0.01
C VAL A 32 -1.23 9.63 1.06
N THR A 33 -1.64 9.58 2.32
CA THR A 33 -0.77 9.15 3.42
C THR A 33 -0.63 7.63 3.37
N VAL A 34 0.60 7.14 3.35
CA VAL A 34 0.90 5.73 3.15
C VAL A 34 1.62 5.16 4.36
N GLN A 35 1.10 4.06 4.87
CA GLN A 35 1.80 3.24 5.85
C GLN A 35 2.32 1.98 5.16
N TRP A 36 3.60 1.73 5.29
CA TRP A 36 4.27 0.64 4.58
C TRP A 36 4.63 -0.47 5.57
N VAL A 37 4.22 -1.69 5.25
CA VAL A 37 4.39 -2.85 6.12
C VAL A 37 5.19 -3.92 5.39
N ASP A 38 6.16 -4.48 6.08
CA ASP A 38 6.88 -5.68 5.64
C ASP A 38 7.28 -6.50 6.87
N ASN A 39 7.27 -7.80 6.74
CA ASN A 39 7.69 -8.69 7.83
C ASN A 39 9.20 -8.65 8.10
N ASN A 40 9.98 -8.03 7.19
CA ASN A 40 11.42 -7.83 7.35
C ASN A 40 11.71 -6.34 7.58
N PRO A 41 11.97 -5.91 8.83
CA PRO A 41 12.21 -4.49 9.13
C PRO A 41 13.41 -3.89 8.39
N GLN A 42 14.43 -4.69 8.10
CA GLN A 42 15.60 -4.22 7.37
C GLN A 42 15.27 -3.91 5.91
N MET A 43 14.47 -4.75 5.27
CA MET A 43 13.99 -4.49 3.91
C MET A 43 13.16 -3.22 3.85
N LEU A 44 12.29 -3.03 4.84
CA LEU A 44 11.45 -1.84 4.92
C LEU A 44 12.29 -0.58 5.07
N GLU A 45 13.28 -0.60 5.93
CA GLU A 45 14.21 0.51 6.14
C GLU A 45 14.96 0.86 4.85
N GLN A 46 15.49 -0.15 4.16
CA GLN A 46 16.17 0.04 2.89
C GLN A 46 15.24 0.61 1.81
N ALA A 47 14.01 0.13 1.79
CA ALA A 47 13.01 0.59 0.83
C ALA A 47 12.64 2.06 1.06
N LEU A 48 12.49 2.47 2.31
CA LEU A 48 12.25 3.87 2.68
C LEU A 48 13.43 4.76 2.25
N ALA A 49 14.66 4.30 2.48
CA ALA A 49 15.86 5.02 2.04
C ALA A 49 15.92 5.15 0.52
N THR A 50 15.55 4.11 -0.21
CA THR A 50 15.51 4.13 -1.68
C THR A 50 14.46 5.12 -2.20
N VAL A 51 13.30 5.21 -1.56
CA VAL A 51 12.28 6.21 -1.91
C VAL A 51 12.82 7.62 -1.71
N ALA A 52 13.47 7.89 -0.59
CA ALA A 52 14.08 9.20 -0.31
C ALA A 52 15.15 9.54 -1.34
N ASP A 53 16.00 8.58 -1.69
CA ASP A 53 17.05 8.77 -2.70
C ASP A 53 16.47 9.05 -4.08
N THR A 54 15.38 8.39 -4.44
CA THR A 54 14.71 8.60 -5.72
C THR A 54 14.13 10.02 -5.80
N TYR A 55 13.49 10.49 -4.76
CA TYR A 55 12.99 11.87 -4.72
C TYR A 55 14.14 12.88 -4.75
N ALA A 56 15.23 12.63 -4.04
CA ALA A 56 16.41 13.50 -4.08
C ALA A 56 17.00 13.57 -5.49
N HIS A 57 17.06 12.44 -6.18
CA HIS A 57 17.50 12.39 -7.58
C HIS A 57 16.59 13.23 -8.48
N ASN A 58 15.27 13.11 -8.30
CA ASN A 58 14.31 13.88 -9.09
C ASN A 58 14.42 15.40 -8.85
N VAL A 59 14.76 15.80 -7.63
CA VAL A 59 15.06 17.21 -7.32
C VAL A 59 16.31 17.66 -8.09
N ARG A 60 17.38 16.89 -8.05
CA ARG A 60 18.61 17.21 -8.77
C ARG A 60 18.41 17.30 -10.29
N GLN A 61 17.49 16.51 -10.83
CA GLN A 61 17.15 16.52 -12.26
C GLN A 61 16.14 17.63 -12.63
N GLY A 62 15.68 18.41 -11.66
CA GLY A 62 14.74 19.49 -11.90
C GLY A 62 13.31 19.04 -12.20
N ARG A 63 12.96 17.78 -11.88
CA ARG A 63 11.61 17.23 -12.13
C ARG A 63 10.60 17.68 -11.08
N ILE A 64 11.04 17.85 -9.85
CA ILE A 64 10.25 18.38 -8.73
C ILE A 64 11.15 19.31 -7.90
N ASP A 65 10.55 20.21 -7.12
CA ASP A 65 11.31 21.03 -6.20
C ASP A 65 11.49 20.32 -4.84
N GLN A 66 12.35 20.86 -4.00
CA GLN A 66 12.67 20.27 -2.70
C GLN A 66 11.46 20.26 -1.76
N VAL A 67 10.63 21.28 -1.79
CA VAL A 67 9.43 21.37 -0.96
C VAL A 67 8.45 20.26 -1.29
N GLU A 68 8.22 20.01 -2.58
CA GLU A 68 7.35 18.93 -3.02
C GLU A 68 7.93 17.57 -2.67
N ALA A 69 9.24 17.36 -2.86
CA ALA A 69 9.89 16.12 -2.48
C ALA A 69 9.75 15.84 -0.99
N ASP A 70 9.98 16.84 -0.15
CA ASP A 70 9.84 16.70 1.31
C ASP A 70 8.40 16.38 1.72
N ALA A 71 7.42 16.99 1.06
CA ALA A 71 6.01 16.70 1.30
C ALA A 71 5.64 15.25 0.96
N ARG A 72 6.13 14.73 -0.17
CA ARG A 72 5.86 13.35 -0.59
C ARG A 72 6.52 12.35 0.34
N ILE A 73 7.78 12.59 0.73
CA ILE A 73 8.49 11.72 1.68
C ILE A 73 7.76 11.71 3.03
N ALA A 74 7.27 12.84 3.49
CA ALA A 74 6.56 12.95 4.77
C ALA A 74 5.24 12.17 4.80
N ARG A 75 4.64 11.85 3.64
CA ARG A 75 3.42 11.05 3.56
C ARG A 75 3.66 9.56 3.76
N VAL A 76 4.91 9.09 3.70
CA VAL A 76 5.27 7.68 3.78
C VAL A 76 5.89 7.38 5.14
N SER A 77 5.36 6.39 5.82
CA SER A 77 5.90 5.94 7.11
C SER A 77 5.87 4.42 7.21
N ALA A 78 6.76 3.87 8.02
CA ALA A 78 6.75 2.45 8.32
C ALA A 78 5.70 2.14 9.38
N ALA A 79 5.01 1.02 9.23
CA ALA A 79 4.11 0.49 10.23
C ALA A 79 4.66 -0.86 10.75
N ALA A 80 4.55 -1.09 12.05
CA ALA A 80 5.15 -2.26 12.68
C ALA A 80 4.35 -3.54 12.41
N ASP A 81 3.03 -3.42 12.31
CA ASP A 81 2.12 -4.57 12.17
C ASP A 81 0.78 -4.14 11.57
N TYR A 82 -0.12 -5.10 11.40
CA TYR A 82 -1.45 -4.83 10.84
C TYR A 82 -2.36 -4.05 11.79
N ALA A 83 -2.13 -4.12 13.08
CA ALA A 83 -2.91 -3.32 14.03
C ALA A 83 -2.67 -1.81 13.84
N ALA A 84 -1.46 -1.44 13.43
CA ALA A 84 -1.10 -0.04 13.18
C ALA A 84 -1.83 0.54 11.96
N ILE A 85 -2.32 -0.29 11.05
CA ILE A 85 -2.99 0.15 9.82
C ILE A 85 -4.51 -0.06 9.84
N ARG A 86 -5.09 -0.31 11.00
CA ARG A 86 -6.53 -0.64 11.13
C ARG A 86 -7.48 0.44 10.64
N ASN A 87 -7.04 1.68 10.55
CA ASN A 87 -7.87 2.82 10.17
C ASN A 87 -7.71 3.27 8.71
N VAL A 88 -6.91 2.56 7.92
CA VAL A 88 -6.71 2.93 6.52
C VAL A 88 -7.94 2.66 5.67
N ASP A 89 -8.06 3.38 4.56
CA ASP A 89 -9.16 3.24 3.62
C ASP A 89 -8.90 2.16 2.57
N LEU A 90 -7.62 1.91 2.27
CA LEU A 90 -7.18 1.00 1.23
C LEU A 90 -5.91 0.29 1.68
N VAL A 91 -5.86 -1.02 1.45
CA VAL A 91 -4.61 -1.79 1.57
C VAL A 91 -4.31 -2.41 0.21
N ILE A 92 -3.08 -2.24 -0.25
CA ILE A 92 -2.58 -2.88 -1.46
C ILE A 92 -1.51 -3.88 -1.05
N GLU A 93 -1.78 -5.15 -1.34
CA GLU A 93 -0.82 -6.22 -1.09
C GLU A 93 0.07 -6.37 -2.33
N ALA A 94 1.39 -6.34 -2.13
CA ALA A 94 2.40 -6.39 -3.18
C ALA A 94 3.53 -7.37 -2.83
N VAL A 95 3.16 -8.50 -2.23
CA VAL A 95 4.12 -9.57 -1.91
C VAL A 95 4.29 -10.51 -3.12
N TYR A 96 5.26 -11.41 -3.03
CA TYR A 96 5.52 -12.33 -4.15
C TYR A 96 4.31 -13.23 -4.44
N GLU A 97 4.26 -13.79 -5.65
CA GLU A 97 3.13 -14.56 -6.15
C GLU A 97 3.01 -15.92 -5.43
N SER A 98 2.22 -15.94 -4.36
CA SER A 98 1.84 -17.14 -3.61
C SER A 98 0.41 -17.00 -3.15
N LEU A 99 -0.48 -17.83 -3.67
CA LEU A 99 -1.90 -17.78 -3.27
C LEU A 99 -2.05 -17.98 -1.77
N GLU A 100 -1.35 -18.95 -1.21
CA GLU A 100 -1.40 -19.26 0.21
C GLU A 100 -0.98 -18.07 1.07
N LEU A 101 0.14 -17.41 0.72
CA LEU A 101 0.61 -16.24 1.44
C LEU A 101 -0.37 -15.07 1.35
N LYS A 102 -0.90 -14.82 0.14
CA LYS A 102 -1.86 -13.73 -0.06
C LYS A 102 -3.17 -13.98 0.69
N GLN A 103 -3.65 -15.23 0.71
CA GLN A 103 -4.83 -15.59 1.51
C GLN A 103 -4.59 -15.39 3.00
N GLU A 104 -3.42 -15.78 3.50
CA GLU A 104 -3.05 -15.58 4.89
C GLU A 104 -3.03 -14.11 5.27
N ILE A 105 -2.42 -13.27 4.42
CA ILE A 105 -2.39 -11.82 4.61
C ILE A 105 -3.81 -11.25 4.62
N PHE A 106 -4.66 -11.63 3.67
CA PHE A 106 -6.03 -11.13 3.58
C PHE A 106 -6.86 -11.54 4.80
N ARG A 107 -6.69 -12.76 5.32
CA ARG A 107 -7.36 -13.17 6.56
C ARG A 107 -6.95 -12.29 7.75
N ALA A 108 -5.65 -12.03 7.87
CA ALA A 108 -5.14 -11.21 8.96
C ALA A 108 -5.62 -9.76 8.85
N LEU A 109 -5.62 -9.21 7.65
CA LEU A 109 -6.10 -7.84 7.39
C LEU A 109 -7.61 -7.71 7.64
N ASP A 110 -8.38 -8.69 7.20
CA ASP A 110 -9.83 -8.68 7.38
C ASP A 110 -10.24 -8.57 8.85
N ARG A 111 -9.47 -9.18 9.74
CA ARG A 111 -9.70 -9.11 11.18
C ARG A 111 -9.32 -7.78 11.82
N GLN A 112 -8.39 -7.05 11.20
CA GLN A 112 -7.82 -5.82 11.79
C GLN A 112 -8.44 -4.54 11.21
N LEU A 113 -8.85 -4.58 9.95
CA LEU A 113 -9.27 -3.38 9.24
C LEU A 113 -10.74 -3.04 9.50
N LYS A 114 -11.07 -1.76 9.37
CA LYS A 114 -12.46 -1.32 9.41
C LYS A 114 -13.26 -1.95 8.25
N PRO A 115 -14.57 -2.16 8.41
CA PRO A 115 -15.37 -2.89 7.41
C PRO A 115 -15.41 -2.23 6.02
N GLN A 116 -15.24 -0.92 5.94
CA GLN A 116 -15.29 -0.17 4.68
C GLN A 116 -13.95 -0.20 3.91
N ALA A 117 -12.89 -0.67 4.52
CA ALA A 117 -11.58 -0.70 3.87
C ALA A 117 -11.58 -1.61 2.65
N ILE A 118 -10.93 -1.14 1.60
CA ILE A 118 -10.75 -1.90 0.37
C ILE A 118 -9.44 -2.67 0.47
N LEU A 119 -9.49 -3.97 0.19
CA LEU A 119 -8.32 -4.82 0.09
C LEU A 119 -8.03 -5.09 -1.38
N ALA A 120 -6.85 -4.70 -1.84
CA ALA A 120 -6.42 -4.90 -3.23
C ALA A 120 -5.17 -5.77 -3.27
N SER A 121 -5.06 -6.62 -4.28
CA SER A 121 -3.86 -7.42 -4.52
C SER A 121 -3.19 -7.00 -5.81
N ASN A 122 -1.88 -6.82 -5.78
CA ASN A 122 -1.07 -6.59 -6.97
C ASN A 122 -0.64 -7.94 -7.57
N THR A 123 -1.62 -8.71 -8.03
CA THR A 123 -1.35 -9.99 -8.69
C THR A 123 -1.78 -9.95 -10.15
N SER A 124 -0.97 -10.54 -11.03
CA SER A 124 -1.28 -10.70 -12.45
C SER A 124 -1.57 -12.15 -12.82
N ALA A 125 -1.21 -13.10 -11.96
CA ALA A 125 -1.25 -14.53 -12.25
C ALA A 125 -2.26 -15.30 -11.40
N LEU A 126 -2.58 -14.81 -10.18
CA LEU A 126 -3.46 -15.50 -9.25
C LEU A 126 -4.90 -15.02 -9.37
N ASP A 127 -5.84 -15.91 -9.02
CA ASP A 127 -7.26 -15.58 -9.00
C ASP A 127 -7.59 -14.70 -7.79
N ILE A 128 -7.96 -13.46 -8.04
CA ILE A 128 -8.33 -12.51 -6.97
C ILE A 128 -9.57 -12.99 -6.22
N ASP A 129 -10.50 -13.69 -6.87
CA ASP A 129 -11.68 -14.22 -6.20
C ASP A 129 -11.29 -15.30 -5.17
N ALA A 130 -10.30 -16.13 -5.47
CA ALA A 130 -9.78 -17.10 -4.53
C ALA A 130 -9.08 -16.43 -3.34
N ILE A 131 -8.40 -15.32 -3.55
CA ILE A 131 -7.78 -14.55 -2.48
C ILE A 131 -8.87 -13.89 -1.62
N ALA A 132 -9.84 -13.23 -2.25
CA ALA A 132 -10.91 -12.52 -1.57
C ALA A 132 -11.87 -13.44 -0.82
N ALA A 133 -12.04 -14.68 -1.28
CA ALA A 133 -12.97 -15.65 -0.68
C ALA A 133 -12.68 -15.96 0.79
N VAL A 134 -11.47 -15.69 1.27
CA VAL A 134 -11.09 -15.90 2.66
C VAL A 134 -11.45 -14.74 3.58
N THR A 135 -12.02 -13.64 3.04
CA THR A 135 -12.42 -12.47 3.80
C THR A 135 -13.94 -12.38 3.92
N ALA A 136 -14.40 -11.55 4.86
CA ALA A 136 -15.83 -11.25 5.02
C ALA A 136 -16.32 -10.14 4.07
N ARG A 137 -15.45 -9.61 3.20
CA ARG A 137 -15.75 -8.50 2.30
C ARG A 137 -15.33 -8.73 0.84
N PRO A 138 -15.69 -9.87 0.20
CA PRO A 138 -15.18 -10.18 -1.14
C PRO A 138 -15.53 -9.12 -2.20
N GLN A 139 -16.68 -8.44 -2.06
CA GLN A 139 -17.11 -7.42 -3.02
C GLN A 139 -16.24 -6.16 -2.99
N GLN A 140 -15.53 -5.92 -1.89
CA GLN A 140 -14.64 -4.75 -1.71
C GLN A 140 -13.20 -5.06 -2.07
N ASP A 141 -12.87 -6.34 -2.25
CA ASP A 141 -11.52 -6.75 -2.57
C ASP A 141 -11.30 -6.65 -4.09
N ARG A 142 -10.16 -6.14 -4.49
CA ARG A 142 -9.89 -5.80 -5.89
C ARG A 142 -8.50 -6.24 -6.32
N LYS A 143 -8.37 -6.52 -7.61
CA LYS A 143 -7.08 -6.68 -8.25
C LYS A 143 -6.55 -5.30 -8.64
N SER A 144 -5.34 -5.00 -8.20
CA SER A 144 -4.66 -3.78 -8.60
C SER A 144 -4.11 -3.94 -10.01
N VAL A 145 -4.39 -2.96 -10.87
CA VAL A 145 -3.80 -2.86 -12.20
C VAL A 145 -2.77 -1.73 -12.14
N VAL A 146 -1.50 -2.12 -12.17
CA VAL A 146 -0.38 -1.18 -12.13
C VAL A 146 0.40 -1.27 -13.42
#